data_a8da218ffd1c6240683a004748ce223f
#
_entry.id   a8da218ffd1c6240683a004748ce223f
#
_cell.length_a   1.000
_cell.length_b   1.000
_cell.length_c   1.000
_cell.angle_alpha   90.00
_cell.angle_beta   90.00
_cell.angle_gamma   90.00
#
_symmetry.space_group_name_H-M   'P 1'
#
loop_
_entity.id
_entity.type
_entity.pdbx_description
1 polymer ?
#
loop_
_entity_poly.entity_id
_entity_poly.type
_entity_poly.pdbx_seq_one_letter_code
_entity_poly.pdbx_strand_id
1 'polypeptide(L)'
;MEIGSIFEISVEDLFVDENQTFKLPFMDELKYNTVRLFNSGRSAIEYTFRHMKSKEVGKVLLPSFTCTSIVDAVKRAGWQIDYYRITKELRIDIGSVKDLLGKGFVDAIYVIQYFGGYQEPDTYAFLKELQFDGVVLVEDISHALYTKHPQYIGFGDFVLGSIRKWLPIPDGAFLATDCMLPSVPIESGCSDYSFLYFVAQIMKSAYLQDKRLKKERFLDVGQAATSSLFSDYTIREISPISRRYLTSYNMHEVVERRIKNYDYLVDNTKHLLHIKPVFARLPGQVPIGFTILSNERDSLLEFLVRNDVYCNVHWRISDACISADPVAAQISESILTIPCDQRYSEKEMDYVIQVLERFWGT
;
A
#
# COMPACT_ATOMS: atom_id res chain seq x y z
N MET A 1 0.56 10.34 24.07
CA MET A 1 0.21 10.62 22.64
C MET A 1 0.31 9.29 21.91
N GLU A 2 -0.59 8.97 21.00
CA GLU A 2 -0.52 7.71 20.25
C GLU A 2 -0.45 8.02 18.76
N ILE A 3 0.57 7.50 18.06
CA ILE A 3 0.82 7.73 16.64
C ILE A 3 0.86 6.39 15.91
N GLY A 4 0.12 6.28 14.79
CA GLY A 4 0.02 5.05 14.02
C GLY A 4 -1.11 4.12 14.46
N SER A 5 -0.90 2.80 14.35
CA SER A 5 -1.93 1.78 14.52
C SER A 5 -3.05 1.94 13.47
N ILE A 6 -4.17 1.26 13.64
CA ILE A 6 -5.32 1.35 12.73
C ILE A 6 -5.88 2.78 12.69
N PHE A 7 -6.47 3.17 11.57
CA PHE A 7 -7.24 4.41 11.51
C PHE A 7 -8.46 4.32 12.42
N GLU A 8 -8.76 5.39 13.13
CA GLU A 8 -10.03 5.55 13.86
C GLU A 8 -11.12 6.10 12.95
N ILE A 9 -12.37 5.76 13.26
CA ILE A 9 -13.59 6.33 12.67
C ILE A 9 -14.41 6.89 13.81
N SER A 10 -14.78 8.17 13.75
CA SER A 10 -15.64 8.79 14.77
C SER A 10 -17.12 8.45 14.54
N VAL A 11 -17.94 8.59 15.56
CA VAL A 11 -19.38 8.40 15.43
C VAL A 11 -19.99 9.46 14.51
N GLU A 12 -19.43 10.67 14.53
CA GLU A 12 -19.86 11.79 13.67
C GLU A 12 -19.67 11.45 12.19
N ASP A 13 -18.60 10.71 11.84
CA ASP A 13 -18.35 10.25 10.47
C ASP A 13 -19.45 9.30 9.95
N LEU A 14 -20.28 8.72 10.84
CA LEU A 14 -21.42 7.87 10.45
C LEU A 14 -22.59 8.67 9.82
N PHE A 15 -22.65 9.97 10.08
CA PHE A 15 -23.74 10.86 9.65
C PHE A 15 -23.36 11.65 8.39
N VAL A 16 -22.72 10.99 7.41
CA VAL A 16 -22.35 11.60 6.15
C VAL A 16 -23.60 11.90 5.31
N ASP A 17 -23.64 13.07 4.67
CA ASP A 17 -24.73 13.47 3.78
C ASP A 17 -24.85 12.52 2.57
N GLU A 18 -26.03 11.90 2.40
CA GLU A 18 -26.31 10.93 1.33
C GLU A 18 -26.36 11.56 -0.08
N ASN A 19 -26.41 12.89 -0.16
CA ASN A 19 -26.51 13.62 -1.42
C ASN A 19 -25.16 13.80 -2.17
N GLN A 20 -24.04 13.35 -1.60
CA GLN A 20 -22.76 13.42 -2.29
C GLN A 20 -22.62 12.23 -3.26
N THR A 21 -22.44 12.54 -4.53
CA THR A 21 -22.12 11.54 -5.54
C THR A 21 -20.74 10.94 -5.25
N PHE A 22 -20.70 9.61 -5.16
CA PHE A 22 -19.47 8.87 -5.02
C PHE A 22 -18.52 9.15 -6.20
N LYS A 23 -17.46 9.89 -5.93
CA LYS A 23 -16.32 10.01 -6.84
C LYS A 23 -15.09 9.51 -6.09
N LEU A 24 -14.42 8.52 -6.66
CA LEU A 24 -13.07 8.21 -6.22
C LEU A 24 -12.17 9.37 -6.64
N PRO A 25 -11.52 10.07 -5.71
CA PRO A 25 -10.83 11.34 -5.99
C PRO A 25 -9.68 11.24 -6.99
N PHE A 26 -9.17 10.05 -7.23
CA PHE A 26 -8.07 9.76 -8.16
C PHE A 26 -8.55 9.18 -9.51
N MET A 27 -9.85 8.88 -9.67
CA MET A 27 -10.38 8.24 -10.89
C MET A 27 -10.40 9.17 -12.10
N ASP A 28 -10.66 10.45 -11.90
CA ASP A 28 -10.61 11.44 -13.00
C ASP A 28 -9.20 11.54 -13.60
N GLU A 29 -8.18 11.08 -12.86
CA GLU A 29 -6.78 11.08 -13.28
C GLU A 29 -6.35 9.77 -13.93
N LEU A 30 -6.98 8.65 -13.57
CA LEU A 30 -6.64 7.31 -14.10
C LEU A 30 -7.23 7.00 -15.48
N LYS A 31 -7.95 7.85 -16.14
CA LYS A 31 -8.44 7.77 -17.54
C LYS A 31 -8.85 6.37 -18.07
N TYR A 32 -9.27 5.45 -17.17
CA TYR A 32 -9.70 4.11 -17.53
C TYR A 32 -11.22 4.03 -17.65
N ASN A 33 -11.70 3.30 -18.65
CA ASN A 33 -13.12 3.13 -18.90
C ASN A 33 -13.82 2.22 -17.87
N THR A 34 -13.07 1.31 -17.25
CA THR A 34 -13.60 0.37 -16.27
C THR A 34 -12.88 0.51 -14.95
N VAL A 35 -13.64 0.71 -13.89
CA VAL A 35 -13.14 0.65 -12.52
C VAL A 35 -14.03 -0.24 -11.68
N ARG A 36 -13.44 -1.21 -10.99
CA ARG A 36 -14.12 -2.08 -10.03
C ARG A 36 -13.55 -1.90 -8.65
N LEU A 37 -14.44 -1.93 -7.66
CA LEU A 37 -14.08 -1.81 -6.24
C LEU A 37 -14.15 -3.17 -5.56
N PHE A 38 -13.14 -3.47 -4.77
CA PHE A 38 -12.99 -4.71 -4.03
C PHE A 38 -12.82 -4.45 -2.53
N ASN A 39 -13.13 -5.44 -1.71
CA ASN A 39 -12.90 -5.38 -0.26
C ASN A 39 -11.40 -5.35 0.10
N SER A 40 -10.52 -5.86 -0.75
CA SER A 40 -9.08 -5.92 -0.46
C SER A 40 -8.22 -5.88 -1.73
N GLY A 41 -6.96 -5.42 -1.59
CA GLY A 41 -5.97 -5.50 -2.67
C GLY A 41 -5.74 -6.94 -3.14
N ARG A 42 -5.80 -7.94 -2.26
CA ARG A 42 -5.70 -9.36 -2.63
C ARG A 42 -6.82 -9.80 -3.54
N SER A 43 -8.06 -9.40 -3.22
CA SER A 43 -9.22 -9.69 -4.09
C SER A 43 -9.06 -9.04 -5.47
N ALA A 44 -8.59 -7.78 -5.52
CA ALA A 44 -8.34 -7.10 -6.78
C ALA A 44 -7.24 -7.80 -7.60
N ILE A 45 -6.12 -8.16 -6.97
CA ILE A 45 -5.00 -8.87 -7.62
C ILE A 45 -5.47 -10.24 -8.13
N GLU A 46 -6.07 -11.06 -7.27
CA GLU A 46 -6.51 -12.40 -7.64
C GLU A 46 -7.57 -12.34 -8.75
N TYR A 47 -8.51 -11.40 -8.68
CA TYR A 47 -9.48 -11.16 -9.75
C TYR A 47 -8.78 -10.83 -11.07
N THR A 48 -7.83 -9.91 -11.07
CA THR A 48 -7.08 -9.51 -12.25
C THR A 48 -6.37 -10.72 -12.89
N PHE A 49 -5.59 -11.46 -12.11
CA PHE A 49 -4.84 -12.60 -12.64
C PHE A 49 -5.72 -13.79 -13.07
N ARG A 50 -6.89 -13.98 -12.47
CA ARG A 50 -7.86 -14.98 -12.94
C ARG A 50 -8.47 -14.62 -14.29
N HIS A 51 -8.57 -13.32 -14.62
CA HIS A 51 -9.25 -12.87 -15.84
C HIS A 51 -8.31 -12.44 -16.96
N MET A 52 -7.04 -12.17 -16.66
CA MET A 52 -6.01 -12.03 -17.70
C MET A 52 -5.67 -13.34 -18.39
N LYS A 53 -6.12 -14.45 -17.84
CA LYS A 53 -5.66 -15.77 -18.26
C LYS A 53 -6.04 -16.09 -19.70
N SER A 54 -5.03 -16.29 -20.51
CA SER A 54 -5.12 -16.99 -21.78
C SER A 54 -5.03 -18.53 -21.58
N LYS A 55 -4.85 -19.28 -22.60
CA LYS A 55 -5.12 -20.70 -22.77
C LYS A 55 -4.34 -21.68 -21.87
N GLU A 56 -3.28 -21.28 -21.16
CA GLU A 56 -2.40 -22.14 -20.34
C GLU A 56 -2.02 -21.47 -19.03
N VAL A 57 -1.14 -22.10 -18.24
CA VAL A 57 -0.62 -21.49 -17.00
C VAL A 57 0.24 -20.29 -17.36
N GLY A 58 -0.25 -19.07 -17.03
CA GLY A 58 0.48 -17.85 -17.29
C GLY A 58 1.71 -17.72 -16.39
N LYS A 59 2.75 -17.03 -16.89
CA LYS A 59 3.96 -16.67 -16.15
C LYS A 59 4.01 -15.16 -15.93
N VAL A 60 4.23 -14.74 -14.67
CA VAL A 60 4.38 -13.34 -14.30
C VAL A 60 5.74 -13.08 -13.64
N LEU A 61 6.34 -11.96 -13.96
CA LEU A 61 7.50 -11.42 -13.24
C LEU A 61 7.00 -10.52 -12.10
N LEU A 62 7.34 -10.88 -10.85
CA LEU A 62 7.11 -10.04 -9.66
C LEU A 62 8.43 -9.40 -9.20
N PRO A 63 8.40 -8.22 -8.56
CA PRO A 63 9.60 -7.70 -7.93
C PRO A 63 10.01 -8.58 -6.75
N SER A 64 11.30 -8.78 -6.54
CA SER A 64 11.87 -9.51 -5.39
C SER A 64 11.48 -8.87 -4.05
N PHE A 65 11.34 -7.56 -4.01
CA PHE A 65 10.84 -6.85 -2.82
C PHE A 65 9.32 -6.66 -2.92
N THR A 66 8.58 -7.64 -2.44
CA THR A 66 7.11 -7.68 -2.55
C THR A 66 6.43 -8.24 -1.30
N CYS A 67 5.18 -7.84 -1.10
CA CYS A 67 4.34 -8.36 -0.03
C CYS A 67 3.93 -9.81 -0.31
N THR A 68 3.99 -10.68 0.68
CA THR A 68 3.54 -12.08 0.58
C THR A 68 2.09 -12.19 0.10
N SER A 69 1.22 -11.23 0.46
CA SER A 69 -0.18 -11.22 0.02
C SER A 69 -0.35 -11.06 -1.50
N ILE A 70 0.60 -10.41 -2.20
CA ILE A 70 0.63 -10.34 -3.67
C ILE A 70 0.97 -11.71 -4.23
N VAL A 71 2.05 -12.31 -3.73
CA VAL A 71 2.52 -13.66 -4.12
C VAL A 71 1.40 -14.69 -3.96
N ASP A 72 0.71 -14.68 -2.81
CA ASP A 72 -0.38 -15.61 -2.52
C ASP A 72 -1.58 -15.43 -3.45
N ALA A 73 -1.96 -14.19 -3.74
CA ALA A 73 -3.08 -13.89 -4.65
C ALA A 73 -2.78 -14.35 -6.09
N VAL A 74 -1.56 -14.11 -6.57
CA VAL A 74 -1.09 -14.55 -7.89
C VAL A 74 -1.04 -16.08 -7.99
N LYS A 75 -0.51 -16.76 -6.96
CA LYS A 75 -0.48 -18.23 -6.89
C LYS A 75 -1.88 -18.84 -6.89
N ARG A 76 -2.83 -18.26 -6.12
CA ARG A 76 -4.23 -18.74 -6.11
C ARG A 76 -4.92 -18.56 -7.46
N ALA A 77 -4.51 -17.55 -8.23
CA ALA A 77 -4.97 -17.39 -9.61
C ALA A 77 -4.37 -18.43 -10.58
N GLY A 78 -3.43 -19.24 -10.12
CA GLY A 78 -2.83 -20.33 -10.89
C GLY A 78 -1.66 -19.91 -11.79
N TRP A 79 -0.99 -18.81 -11.47
CA TRP A 79 0.15 -18.30 -12.25
C TRP A 79 1.49 -18.78 -11.69
N GLN A 80 2.45 -18.99 -12.61
CA GLN A 80 3.86 -19.19 -12.28
C GLN A 80 4.52 -17.83 -12.01
N ILE A 81 5.44 -17.79 -11.04
CA ILE A 81 6.10 -16.57 -10.60
C ILE A 81 7.61 -16.73 -10.75
N ASP A 82 8.23 -15.80 -11.46
CA ASP A 82 9.66 -15.52 -11.37
C ASP A 82 9.87 -14.14 -10.75
N TYR A 83 11.01 -13.95 -10.05
CA TYR A 83 11.30 -12.70 -9.37
C TYR A 83 12.41 -11.93 -10.11
N TYR A 84 12.12 -10.68 -10.47
CA TYR A 84 13.15 -9.76 -10.95
C TYR A 84 13.74 -8.95 -9.78
N ARG A 85 15.02 -8.59 -9.90
CA ARG A 85 15.73 -7.81 -8.89
C ARG A 85 15.30 -6.34 -8.91
N ILE A 86 15.48 -5.70 -7.76
CA ILE A 86 15.33 -4.25 -7.60
C ILE A 86 16.67 -3.60 -7.25
N THR A 87 16.77 -2.28 -7.46
CA THR A 87 17.90 -1.48 -6.98
C THR A 87 17.71 -1.05 -5.53
N LYS A 88 18.77 -0.46 -4.92
CA LYS A 88 18.70 0.11 -3.57
C LYS A 88 17.72 1.27 -3.46
N GLU A 89 17.42 1.92 -4.57
CA GLU A 89 16.46 3.01 -4.70
C GLU A 89 15.04 2.50 -5.00
N LEU A 90 14.79 1.19 -4.84
CA LEU A 90 13.51 0.53 -5.12
C LEU A 90 13.05 0.69 -6.59
N ARG A 91 14.00 0.75 -7.52
CA ARG A 91 13.73 0.74 -8.96
C ARG A 91 13.84 -0.66 -9.53
N ILE A 92 13.22 -0.87 -10.67
CA ILE A 92 13.37 -2.12 -11.43
C ILE A 92 14.81 -2.25 -11.91
N ASP A 93 15.45 -3.39 -11.64
CA ASP A 93 16.69 -3.77 -12.31
C ASP A 93 16.34 -4.30 -13.71
N ILE A 94 16.42 -3.41 -14.72
CA ILE A 94 16.10 -3.73 -16.13
C ILE A 94 16.94 -4.90 -16.64
N GLY A 95 18.21 -5.00 -16.24
CA GLY A 95 19.08 -6.12 -16.60
C GLY A 95 18.52 -7.45 -16.13
N SER A 96 18.04 -7.49 -14.87
CA SER A 96 17.40 -8.67 -14.31
C SER A 96 16.13 -9.08 -15.07
N VAL A 97 15.31 -8.11 -15.49
CA VAL A 97 14.10 -8.40 -16.29
C VAL A 97 14.50 -8.97 -17.65
N LYS A 98 15.47 -8.36 -18.34
CA LYS A 98 15.99 -8.85 -19.65
C LYS A 98 16.55 -10.27 -19.55
N ASP A 99 17.28 -10.60 -18.47
CA ASP A 99 17.80 -11.95 -18.23
C ASP A 99 16.66 -12.98 -18.08
N LEU A 100 15.56 -12.60 -17.43
CA LEU A 100 14.39 -13.48 -17.26
C LEU A 100 13.61 -13.66 -18.57
N LEU A 101 13.44 -12.62 -19.36
CA LEU A 101 12.82 -12.67 -20.69
C LEU A 101 13.65 -13.56 -21.64
N GLY A 102 14.97 -13.53 -21.56
CA GLY A 102 15.87 -14.39 -22.33
C GLY A 102 15.77 -15.88 -21.99
N LYS A 103 15.17 -16.25 -20.85
CA LYS A 103 14.98 -17.66 -20.42
C LYS A 103 13.68 -18.28 -20.91
N GLY A 104 12.77 -17.51 -21.46
CA GLY A 104 11.50 -18.02 -21.98
C GLY A 104 10.38 -16.99 -21.96
N PHE A 105 9.21 -17.44 -22.35
CA PHE A 105 8.04 -16.59 -22.46
C PHE A 105 7.55 -16.08 -21.11
N VAL A 106 7.13 -14.81 -21.08
CA VAL A 106 6.54 -14.12 -19.93
C VAL A 106 5.26 -13.44 -20.39
N ASP A 107 4.15 -13.72 -19.71
CA ASP A 107 2.83 -13.15 -20.05
C ASP A 107 2.61 -11.79 -19.42
N ALA A 108 3.13 -11.57 -18.22
CA ALA A 108 2.89 -10.34 -17.48
C ALA A 108 4.09 -9.91 -16.63
N ILE A 109 4.18 -8.62 -16.37
CA ILE A 109 5.07 -8.02 -15.39
C ILE A 109 4.24 -7.22 -14.37
N TYR A 110 4.51 -7.42 -13.08
CA TYR A 110 3.89 -6.70 -11.98
C TYR A 110 4.85 -5.63 -11.46
N VAL A 111 4.42 -4.38 -11.45
CA VAL A 111 5.23 -3.23 -11.05
C VAL A 111 4.63 -2.59 -9.82
N ILE A 112 5.43 -2.38 -8.78
CA ILE A 112 5.01 -1.68 -7.56
C ILE A 112 5.58 -0.26 -7.58
N GLN A 113 4.71 0.73 -7.39
CA GLN A 113 5.11 2.10 -7.13
C GLN A 113 5.31 2.26 -5.61
N TYR A 114 6.57 2.19 -5.17
CA TYR A 114 6.90 2.12 -3.74
C TYR A 114 6.76 3.48 -3.03
N PHE A 115 6.13 3.48 -1.87
CA PHE A 115 6.12 4.53 -0.82
C PHE A 115 5.76 5.96 -1.26
N GLY A 116 5.10 6.14 -2.38
CA GLY A 116 4.76 7.43 -2.97
C GLY A 116 5.63 7.80 -4.17
N GLY A 117 6.66 7.00 -4.47
CA GLY A 117 7.50 7.15 -5.65
C GLY A 117 6.86 6.62 -6.93
N TYR A 118 7.56 6.80 -8.03
CA TYR A 118 7.29 6.20 -9.34
C TYR A 118 8.61 5.81 -10.01
N GLN A 119 8.54 4.95 -11.03
CA GLN A 119 9.73 4.51 -11.78
C GLN A 119 10.34 5.66 -12.59
N GLU A 120 11.63 5.55 -12.89
CA GLU A 120 12.35 6.57 -13.66
C GLU A 120 12.01 6.52 -15.16
N PRO A 121 12.32 7.58 -15.94
CA PRO A 121 12.01 7.67 -17.36
C PRO A 121 12.49 6.48 -18.18
N ASP A 122 13.71 6.00 -17.96
CA ASP A 122 14.28 4.87 -18.70
C ASP A 122 13.55 3.56 -18.37
N THR A 123 13.18 3.36 -17.10
CA THR A 123 12.36 2.21 -16.69
C THR A 123 10.97 2.27 -17.32
N TYR A 124 10.37 3.45 -17.35
CA TYR A 124 9.09 3.64 -18.00
C TYR A 124 9.15 3.33 -19.51
N ALA A 125 10.17 3.84 -20.22
CA ALA A 125 10.38 3.55 -21.65
C ALA A 125 10.50 2.04 -21.89
N PHE A 126 11.31 1.36 -21.10
CA PHE A 126 11.47 -0.10 -21.16
C PHE A 126 10.15 -0.85 -20.91
N LEU A 127 9.37 -0.44 -19.93
CA LEU A 127 8.06 -1.07 -19.66
C LEU A 127 7.07 -0.84 -20.80
N LYS A 128 7.12 0.31 -21.48
CA LYS A 128 6.31 0.57 -22.68
C LYS A 128 6.73 -0.30 -23.87
N GLU A 129 8.02 -0.57 -24.04
CA GLU A 129 8.51 -1.55 -25.03
C GLU A 129 7.95 -2.95 -24.75
N LEU A 130 7.98 -3.40 -23.48
CA LEU A 130 7.40 -4.68 -23.10
C LEU A 130 5.89 -4.78 -23.39
N GLN A 131 5.12 -3.70 -23.11
CA GLN A 131 3.69 -3.65 -23.47
C GLN A 131 3.50 -3.76 -25.00
N PHE A 132 4.32 -3.07 -25.78
CA PHE A 132 4.28 -3.15 -27.25
C PHE A 132 4.58 -4.57 -27.76
N ASP A 133 5.48 -5.28 -27.10
CA ASP A 133 5.83 -6.69 -27.40
C ASP A 133 4.79 -7.69 -26.84
N GLY A 134 3.71 -7.22 -26.25
CA GLY A 134 2.57 -8.03 -25.79
C GLY A 134 2.67 -8.56 -24.36
N VAL A 135 3.64 -8.10 -23.57
CA VAL A 135 3.70 -8.41 -22.13
C VAL A 135 2.71 -7.52 -21.38
N VAL A 136 1.77 -8.12 -20.65
CA VAL A 136 0.76 -7.38 -19.89
C VAL A 136 1.40 -6.70 -18.69
N LEU A 137 1.16 -5.41 -18.52
CA LEU A 137 1.66 -4.62 -17.40
C LEU A 137 0.59 -4.46 -16.32
N VAL A 138 0.85 -5.01 -15.14
CA VAL A 138 0.04 -4.83 -13.94
C VAL A 138 0.75 -3.84 -13.03
N GLU A 139 0.16 -2.67 -12.80
CA GLU A 139 0.73 -1.61 -11.98
C GLU A 139 0.01 -1.52 -10.63
N ASP A 140 0.76 -1.67 -9.55
CA ASP A 140 0.27 -1.52 -8.17
C ASP A 140 0.67 -0.16 -7.60
N ILE A 141 -0.31 0.72 -7.49
CA ILE A 141 -0.18 2.05 -6.88
C ILE A 141 -0.65 2.10 -5.43
N SER A 142 -0.77 0.95 -4.74
CA SER A 142 -1.22 0.89 -3.33
C SER A 142 -0.40 1.77 -2.39
N HIS A 143 0.85 2.05 -2.71
CA HIS A 143 1.73 2.93 -1.94
C HIS A 143 1.92 4.32 -2.58
N ALA A 144 1.30 4.58 -3.73
CA ALA A 144 1.42 5.82 -4.48
C ALA A 144 0.05 6.36 -4.96
N LEU A 145 -1.03 6.06 -4.22
CA LEU A 145 -2.42 6.30 -4.61
C LEU A 145 -2.71 7.75 -5.00
N TYR A 146 -2.07 8.71 -4.35
CA TYR A 146 -2.25 10.14 -4.60
C TYR A 146 -1.05 10.79 -5.29
N THR A 147 -0.03 10.00 -5.62
CA THR A 147 1.10 10.49 -6.40
C THR A 147 0.65 10.81 -7.83
N LYS A 148 1.00 11.99 -8.31
CA LYS A 148 0.60 12.50 -9.61
C LYS A 148 1.79 12.63 -10.53
N HIS A 149 1.74 11.91 -11.63
CA HIS A 149 2.63 12.11 -12.75
C HIS A 149 1.93 11.67 -14.04
N PRO A 150 1.80 12.53 -15.06
CA PRO A 150 0.97 12.25 -16.24
C PRO A 150 1.46 11.06 -17.08
N GLN A 151 2.71 10.64 -16.91
CA GLN A 151 3.34 9.58 -17.71
C GLN A 151 3.73 8.35 -16.88
N TYR A 152 4.07 8.50 -15.58
CA TYR A 152 4.74 7.47 -14.80
C TYR A 152 3.86 6.85 -13.71
N ILE A 153 2.61 7.24 -13.64
CA ILE A 153 1.58 6.66 -12.76
C ILE A 153 0.31 6.43 -13.58
N GLY A 154 -0.33 5.29 -13.39
CA GLY A 154 -1.55 4.93 -14.07
C GLY A 154 -1.35 4.62 -15.56
N PHE A 155 -0.28 3.91 -15.91
CA PHE A 155 0.06 3.56 -17.28
C PHE A 155 -0.01 2.04 -17.58
N GLY A 156 -0.32 1.22 -16.57
CA GLY A 156 -0.47 -0.22 -16.71
C GLY A 156 -1.70 -0.62 -17.52
N ASP A 157 -1.73 -1.80 -18.11
CA ASP A 157 -2.95 -2.38 -18.71
C ASP A 157 -4.00 -2.64 -17.62
N PHE A 158 -3.52 -2.97 -16.43
CA PHE A 158 -4.29 -3.10 -15.20
C PHE A 158 -3.62 -2.26 -14.10
N VAL A 159 -4.37 -1.34 -13.49
CA VAL A 159 -3.90 -0.53 -12.37
C VAL A 159 -4.66 -0.92 -11.11
N LEU A 160 -3.92 -1.28 -10.07
CA LEU A 160 -4.43 -1.74 -8.79
C LEU A 160 -4.08 -0.76 -7.68
N GLY A 161 -4.95 -0.61 -6.69
CA GLY A 161 -4.64 0.20 -5.52
C GLY A 161 -5.44 -0.17 -4.29
N SER A 162 -4.81 -0.06 -3.11
CA SER A 162 -5.44 -0.30 -1.82
C SER A 162 -5.82 1.02 -1.15
N ILE A 163 -7.12 1.33 -1.13
CA ILE A 163 -7.66 2.60 -0.62
C ILE A 163 -7.56 2.64 0.92
N ARG A 164 -7.82 1.51 1.60
CA ARG A 164 -7.81 1.43 3.06
C ARG A 164 -6.45 1.72 3.72
N LYS A 165 -5.37 1.73 2.96
CA LYS A 165 -4.04 2.13 3.46
C LYS A 165 -3.90 3.64 3.62
N TRP A 166 -4.82 4.40 3.04
CA TRP A 166 -4.78 5.86 2.96
C TRP A 166 -5.90 6.54 3.74
N LEU A 167 -7.05 5.88 3.82
CA LEU A 167 -8.28 6.43 4.40
C LEU A 167 -8.78 5.58 5.56
N PRO A 168 -9.47 6.18 6.53
CA PRO A 168 -10.11 5.48 7.65
C PRO A 168 -11.39 4.75 7.20
N ILE A 169 -11.23 3.76 6.34
CA ILE A 169 -12.29 2.85 5.90
C ILE A 169 -11.91 1.41 6.27
N PRO A 170 -12.88 0.55 6.62
CA PRO A 170 -12.57 -0.80 7.07
C PRO A 170 -11.96 -1.69 5.99
N ASP A 171 -12.38 -1.52 4.74
CA ASP A 171 -11.89 -2.26 3.59
C ASP A 171 -11.85 -1.34 2.36
N GLY A 172 -11.27 -1.79 1.26
CA GLY A 172 -11.32 -1.04 0.01
C GLY A 172 -10.03 -1.15 -0.80
N ALA A 173 -10.23 -1.56 -2.04
CA ALA A 173 -9.24 -1.57 -3.10
C ALA A 173 -9.96 -1.37 -4.44
N PHE A 174 -9.19 -1.11 -5.50
CA PHE A 174 -9.74 -0.98 -6.84
C PHE A 174 -8.86 -1.68 -7.88
N LEU A 175 -9.48 -1.95 -9.01
CA LEU A 175 -8.88 -2.29 -10.28
C LEU A 175 -9.40 -1.30 -11.32
N ALA A 176 -8.49 -0.66 -12.06
CA ALA A 176 -8.80 0.19 -13.20
C ALA A 176 -8.15 -0.40 -14.47
N THR A 177 -8.90 -0.45 -15.58
CA THR A 177 -8.43 -1.03 -16.84
C THR A 177 -9.31 -0.62 -18.02
N ASP A 178 -8.73 -0.60 -19.21
CA ASP A 178 -9.45 -0.52 -20.50
C ASP A 178 -9.68 -1.90 -21.13
N CYS A 179 -9.06 -2.95 -20.58
CA CYS A 179 -9.28 -4.32 -21.03
C CYS A 179 -10.70 -4.79 -20.71
N MET A 180 -11.31 -5.55 -21.62
CA MET A 180 -12.59 -6.18 -21.36
C MET A 180 -12.47 -7.19 -20.22
N LEU A 181 -13.21 -6.92 -19.13
CA LEU A 181 -13.33 -7.86 -18.03
C LEU A 181 -14.59 -8.71 -18.21
N PRO A 182 -14.51 -10.03 -18.03
CA PRO A 182 -15.69 -10.86 -18.06
C PRO A 182 -16.69 -10.46 -16.97
N SER A 183 -17.97 -10.59 -17.27
CA SER A 183 -19.04 -10.38 -16.30
C SER A 183 -19.14 -11.57 -15.35
N VAL A 184 -18.16 -11.69 -14.45
CA VAL A 184 -18.18 -12.71 -13.39
C VAL A 184 -18.82 -12.09 -12.16
N PRO A 185 -19.81 -12.74 -11.55
CA PRO A 185 -20.39 -12.30 -10.28
C PRO A 185 -19.28 -12.24 -9.21
N ILE A 186 -19.23 -11.12 -8.50
CA ILE A 186 -18.39 -10.94 -7.31
C ILE A 186 -19.36 -10.90 -6.13
N GLU A 187 -19.01 -11.58 -5.04
CA GLU A 187 -19.83 -11.53 -3.84
C GLU A 187 -19.94 -10.10 -3.31
N SER A 188 -21.17 -9.69 -3.00
CA SER A 188 -21.46 -8.39 -2.37
C SER A 188 -21.67 -8.56 -0.87
N GLY A 189 -21.60 -7.45 -0.15
CA GLY A 189 -21.86 -7.40 1.28
C GLY A 189 -20.59 -7.21 2.12
N CYS A 190 -20.76 -7.27 3.44
CA CYS A 190 -19.70 -7.06 4.40
C CYS A 190 -19.07 -8.41 4.78
N SER A 191 -17.76 -8.55 4.65
CA SER A 191 -17.03 -9.70 5.19
C SER A 191 -16.85 -9.56 6.71
N ASP A 192 -16.56 -10.68 7.40
CA ASP A 192 -16.20 -10.64 8.83
C ASP A 192 -15.01 -9.72 9.08
N TYR A 193 -14.02 -9.73 8.17
CA TYR A 193 -12.90 -8.80 8.22
C TYR A 193 -13.39 -7.34 8.21
N SER A 194 -14.20 -6.95 7.22
CA SER A 194 -14.65 -5.57 7.07
C SER A 194 -15.48 -5.12 8.28
N PHE A 195 -16.35 -5.99 8.78
CA PHE A 195 -17.17 -5.69 9.96
C PHE A 195 -16.33 -5.55 11.23
N LEU A 196 -15.49 -6.53 11.54
CA LEU A 196 -14.66 -6.50 12.75
C LEU A 196 -13.67 -5.34 12.72
N TYR A 197 -13.08 -5.05 11.54
CA TYR A 197 -12.15 -3.93 11.43
C TYR A 197 -12.86 -2.58 11.65
N PHE A 198 -14.07 -2.42 11.13
CA PHE A 198 -14.91 -1.26 11.40
C PHE A 198 -15.21 -1.09 12.90
N VAL A 199 -15.59 -2.18 13.57
CA VAL A 199 -15.79 -2.15 15.03
C VAL A 199 -14.53 -1.73 15.77
N ALA A 200 -13.37 -2.27 15.39
CA ALA A 200 -12.08 -1.90 15.98
C ALA A 200 -11.75 -0.40 15.76
N GLN A 201 -12.07 0.16 14.60
CA GLN A 201 -11.86 1.58 14.27
C GLN A 201 -12.73 2.50 15.17
N ILE A 202 -14.01 2.16 15.39
CA ILE A 202 -14.90 2.90 16.31
C ILE A 202 -14.41 2.76 17.75
N MET A 203 -14.05 1.55 18.19
CA MET A 203 -13.53 1.32 19.54
C MET A 203 -12.24 2.10 19.79
N LYS A 204 -11.36 2.21 18.78
CA LYS A 204 -10.16 3.06 18.87
C LYS A 204 -10.53 4.53 19.03
N SER A 205 -11.48 5.04 18.26
CA SER A 205 -11.96 6.41 18.39
C SER A 205 -12.46 6.67 19.83
N ALA A 206 -13.30 5.80 20.37
CA ALA A 206 -13.77 5.89 21.75
C ALA A 206 -12.62 5.88 22.78
N TYR A 207 -11.63 4.99 22.59
CA TYR A 207 -10.44 4.94 23.46
C TYR A 207 -9.60 6.23 23.39
N LEU A 208 -9.49 6.85 22.23
CA LEU A 208 -8.74 8.10 22.08
C LEU A 208 -9.43 9.26 22.83
N GLN A 209 -10.76 9.26 22.89
CA GLN A 209 -11.57 10.24 23.62
C GLN A 209 -11.58 9.98 25.14
N ASP A 210 -11.64 8.70 25.54
CA ASP A 210 -11.67 8.31 26.96
C ASP A 210 -10.65 7.21 27.27
N LYS A 211 -9.51 7.62 27.82
CA LYS A 211 -8.40 6.72 28.19
C LYS A 211 -8.70 5.75 29.34
N ARG A 212 -9.88 5.84 29.98
CA ARG A 212 -10.36 4.81 30.93
C ARG A 212 -10.78 3.53 30.22
N LEU A 213 -11.10 3.60 28.92
CA LEU A 213 -11.31 2.42 28.08
C LEU A 213 -9.99 1.70 27.86
N LYS A 214 -10.05 0.37 27.82
CA LYS A 214 -8.86 -0.47 27.68
C LYS A 214 -8.45 -0.58 26.22
N LYS A 215 -7.19 -0.24 25.91
CA LYS A 215 -6.58 -0.32 24.59
C LYS A 215 -6.65 -1.74 23.98
N GLU A 216 -6.44 -2.75 24.80
CA GLU A 216 -6.44 -4.15 24.39
C GLU A 216 -7.73 -4.55 23.68
N ARG A 217 -8.87 -3.94 24.05
CA ARG A 217 -10.18 -4.27 23.47
C ARG A 217 -10.22 -4.03 21.96
N PHE A 218 -9.78 -2.87 21.47
CA PHE A 218 -9.79 -2.63 20.05
C PHE A 218 -8.66 -3.38 19.31
N LEU A 219 -7.54 -3.63 19.99
CA LEU A 219 -6.44 -4.43 19.45
C LEU A 219 -6.87 -5.88 19.23
N ASP A 220 -7.55 -6.50 20.20
CA ASP A 220 -8.07 -7.87 20.08
C ASP A 220 -9.05 -8.00 18.90
N VAL A 221 -9.97 -7.07 18.76
CA VAL A 221 -10.93 -7.05 17.64
C VAL A 221 -10.22 -6.82 16.31
N GLY A 222 -9.24 -5.92 16.26
CA GLY A 222 -8.40 -5.69 15.07
C GLY A 222 -7.57 -6.90 14.68
N GLN A 223 -7.07 -7.66 15.66
CA GLN A 223 -6.37 -8.92 15.42
C GLN A 223 -7.32 -9.99 14.88
N ALA A 224 -8.52 -10.13 15.45
CA ALA A 224 -9.56 -11.04 14.94
C ALA A 224 -9.95 -10.69 13.49
N ALA A 225 -10.10 -9.40 13.18
CA ALA A 225 -10.32 -8.95 11.81
C ALA A 225 -9.19 -9.38 10.88
N THR A 226 -7.94 -9.15 11.28
CA THR A 226 -6.78 -9.53 10.49
C THR A 226 -6.72 -11.04 10.25
N SER A 227 -7.01 -11.86 11.27
CA SER A 227 -7.08 -13.31 11.15
C SER A 227 -8.16 -13.74 10.16
N SER A 228 -9.35 -13.13 10.21
CA SER A 228 -10.42 -13.37 9.24
C SER A 228 -10.00 -12.99 7.81
N LEU A 229 -9.28 -11.88 7.64
CA LEU A 229 -8.74 -11.49 6.34
C LEU A 229 -7.78 -12.56 5.76
N PHE A 230 -7.00 -13.25 6.58
CA PHE A 230 -6.06 -14.28 6.12
C PHE A 230 -6.68 -15.67 5.96
N SER A 231 -7.89 -15.90 6.44
CA SER A 231 -8.63 -17.17 6.29
C SER A 231 -9.70 -17.15 5.21
N ASP A 232 -10.25 -15.97 4.89
CA ASP A 232 -11.26 -15.80 3.84
C ASP A 232 -10.61 -15.30 2.53
N TYR A 233 -10.61 -16.13 1.52
CA TYR A 233 -10.08 -15.83 0.17
C TYR A 233 -11.17 -15.50 -0.84
N THR A 234 -12.40 -15.31 -0.39
CA THR A 234 -13.52 -14.95 -1.28
C THR A 234 -13.29 -13.58 -1.89
N ILE A 235 -13.38 -13.49 -3.21
CA ILE A 235 -13.32 -12.22 -3.93
C ILE A 235 -14.66 -11.50 -3.72
N ARG A 236 -14.60 -10.34 -3.04
CA ARG A 236 -15.77 -9.55 -2.70
C ARG A 236 -15.67 -8.12 -3.22
N GLU A 237 -16.81 -7.51 -3.48
CA GLU A 237 -16.90 -6.07 -3.65
C GLU A 237 -16.54 -5.34 -2.35
N ILE A 238 -16.19 -4.07 -2.47
CA ILE A 238 -16.03 -3.16 -1.32
C ILE A 238 -17.33 -3.15 -0.48
N SER A 239 -17.20 -3.15 0.84
CA SER A 239 -18.37 -3.14 1.71
C SER A 239 -19.21 -1.86 1.53
N PRO A 240 -20.52 -1.93 1.75
CA PRO A 240 -21.40 -0.74 1.73
C PRO A 240 -20.93 0.35 2.71
N ILE A 241 -20.37 -0.06 3.86
CA ILE A 241 -19.82 0.84 4.87
C ILE A 241 -18.68 1.66 4.25
N SER A 242 -17.66 1.00 3.69
CA SER A 242 -16.52 1.68 3.07
C SER A 242 -16.94 2.55 1.89
N ARG A 243 -17.86 2.06 1.05
CA ARG A 243 -18.39 2.82 -0.08
C ARG A 243 -19.03 4.13 0.37
N ARG A 244 -19.79 4.13 1.46
CA ARG A 244 -20.42 5.32 2.03
C ARG A 244 -19.37 6.32 2.53
N TYR A 245 -18.35 5.85 3.26
CA TYR A 245 -17.31 6.72 3.79
C TYR A 245 -16.39 7.34 2.74
N LEU A 246 -16.21 6.70 1.59
CA LEU A 246 -15.34 7.23 0.53
C LEU A 246 -15.77 8.61 0.02
N THR A 247 -17.05 8.99 0.18
CA THR A 247 -17.57 10.28 -0.26
C THR A 247 -17.30 11.42 0.71
N SER A 248 -16.92 11.12 1.96
CA SER A 248 -16.81 12.12 3.05
C SER A 248 -15.44 12.78 3.20
N TYR A 249 -14.40 12.27 2.51
CA TYR A 249 -13.05 12.76 2.72
C TYR A 249 -12.65 13.89 1.76
N ASN A 250 -12.09 14.97 2.32
CA ASN A 250 -11.42 16.00 1.56
C ASN A 250 -10.01 15.53 1.15
N MET A 251 -9.90 15.04 -0.09
CA MET A 251 -8.65 14.48 -0.60
C MET A 251 -7.51 15.49 -0.70
N HIS A 252 -7.81 16.75 -0.95
CA HIS A 252 -6.80 17.81 -0.99
C HIS A 252 -6.11 17.96 0.38
N GLU A 253 -6.90 17.99 1.43
CA GLU A 253 -6.39 18.07 2.81
C GLU A 253 -5.57 16.83 3.20
N VAL A 254 -6.02 15.62 2.81
CA VAL A 254 -5.28 14.37 3.02
C VAL A 254 -3.89 14.44 2.38
N VAL A 255 -3.81 14.90 1.14
CA VAL A 255 -2.55 15.01 0.39
C VAL A 255 -1.63 16.06 0.99
N GLU A 256 -2.13 17.28 1.22
CA GLU A 256 -1.33 18.37 1.77
C GLU A 256 -0.75 18.05 3.13
N ARG A 257 -1.56 17.47 4.02
CA ARG A 257 -1.12 17.10 5.37
C ARG A 257 -0.01 16.05 5.35
N ARG A 258 -0.14 15.02 4.51
CA ARG A 258 0.90 13.99 4.35
C ARG A 258 2.21 14.55 3.83
N ILE A 259 2.15 15.41 2.81
CA ILE A 259 3.33 16.08 2.26
C ILE A 259 4.01 16.93 3.33
N LYS A 260 3.24 17.78 4.02
CA LYS A 260 3.75 18.67 5.07
C LYS A 260 4.42 17.91 6.20
N ASN A 261 3.79 16.86 6.71
CA ASN A 261 4.33 16.04 7.79
C ASN A 261 5.61 15.29 7.35
N TYR A 262 5.63 14.76 6.13
CA TYR A 262 6.79 14.08 5.58
C TYR A 262 7.98 15.03 5.43
N ASP A 263 7.77 16.17 4.78
CA ASP A 263 8.82 17.17 4.57
C ASP A 263 9.36 17.68 5.91
N TYR A 264 8.48 17.91 6.90
CA TYR A 264 8.85 18.28 8.25
C TYR A 264 9.76 17.22 8.91
N LEU A 265 9.42 15.93 8.82
CA LEU A 265 10.27 14.86 9.35
C LEU A 265 11.62 14.80 8.62
N VAL A 266 11.63 14.87 7.28
CA VAL A 266 12.87 14.87 6.50
C VAL A 266 13.79 16.02 6.93
N ASP A 267 13.23 17.23 7.08
CA ASP A 267 14.03 18.42 7.41
C ASP A 267 14.61 18.39 8.83
N ASN A 268 13.85 17.87 9.78
CA ASN A 268 14.22 17.87 11.19
C ASN A 268 14.91 16.60 11.68
N THR A 269 15.13 15.59 10.80
CA THR A 269 15.88 14.36 11.15
C THR A 269 17.23 14.24 10.41
N LYS A 270 17.66 15.26 9.67
CA LYS A 270 18.93 15.26 8.90
C LYS A 270 20.17 15.02 9.76
N HIS A 271 20.13 15.38 11.03
CA HIS A 271 21.21 15.18 11.99
C HIS A 271 21.29 13.72 12.50
N LEU A 272 20.25 12.92 12.33
CA LEU A 272 20.20 11.53 12.74
C LEU A 272 20.87 10.64 11.68
N LEU A 273 22.18 10.41 11.81
CA LEU A 273 22.97 9.67 10.82
C LEU A 273 22.64 8.17 10.74
N HIS A 274 21.92 7.64 11.71
CA HIS A 274 21.53 6.23 11.82
C HIS A 274 20.28 5.86 11.00
N ILE A 275 19.58 6.83 10.46
CA ILE A 275 18.43 6.64 9.58
C ILE A 275 18.68 7.31 8.23
N LYS A 276 18.16 6.67 7.19
CA LYS A 276 18.20 7.22 5.84
C LYS A 276 16.81 7.13 5.24
N PRO A 277 16.16 8.24 4.85
CA PRO A 277 14.94 8.19 4.05
C PRO A 277 15.17 7.39 2.77
N VAL A 278 14.20 6.55 2.39
CA VAL A 278 14.32 5.67 1.22
C VAL A 278 14.45 6.48 -0.07
N PHE A 279 13.81 7.66 -0.13
CA PHE A 279 13.93 8.58 -1.26
C PHE A 279 13.76 10.04 -0.83
N ALA A 280 14.31 10.95 -1.62
CA ALA A 280 13.98 12.37 -1.56
C ALA A 280 12.68 12.58 -2.36
N ARG A 281 11.65 13.18 -1.73
CA ARG A 281 10.38 13.41 -2.38
C ARG A 281 10.52 14.41 -3.54
N LEU A 282 10.00 14.03 -4.69
CA LEU A 282 9.89 14.90 -5.87
C LEU A 282 8.50 15.56 -5.93
N PRO A 283 8.35 16.68 -6.67
CA PRO A 283 7.05 17.30 -6.90
C PRO A 283 6.03 16.28 -7.44
N GLY A 284 4.80 16.34 -6.93
CA GLY A 284 3.73 15.41 -7.29
C GLY A 284 3.74 14.08 -6.53
N GLN A 285 4.82 13.72 -5.85
CA GLN A 285 4.86 12.52 -5.01
C GLN A 285 4.17 12.76 -3.67
N VAL A 286 3.32 11.79 -3.26
CA VAL A 286 2.61 11.80 -1.98
C VAL A 286 3.04 10.60 -1.16
N PRO A 287 3.69 10.79 -0.01
CA PRO A 287 4.22 9.69 0.79
C PRO A 287 3.11 8.94 1.53
N ILE A 288 3.19 7.62 1.56
CA ILE A 288 2.32 6.80 2.41
C ILE A 288 2.72 6.89 3.89
N GLY A 289 3.98 7.19 4.16
CA GLY A 289 4.58 7.35 5.47
C GLY A 289 6.04 7.79 5.34
N PHE A 290 6.68 8.18 6.43
CA PHE A 290 8.11 8.46 6.46
C PHE A 290 8.89 7.14 6.49
N THR A 291 9.24 6.64 5.31
CA THR A 291 9.93 5.36 5.14
C THR A 291 11.43 5.56 5.19
N ILE A 292 12.07 4.86 6.12
CA ILE A 292 13.51 4.96 6.42
C ILE A 292 14.17 3.59 6.35
N LEU A 293 15.49 3.59 6.18
CA LEU A 293 16.36 2.45 6.40
C LEU A 293 17.18 2.67 7.67
N SER A 294 17.25 1.66 8.53
CA SER A 294 18.09 1.65 9.73
C SER A 294 18.64 0.25 9.97
N ASN A 295 19.93 0.13 10.25
CA ASN A 295 20.57 -1.14 10.63
C ASN A 295 20.08 -1.66 11.99
N GLU A 296 19.48 -0.80 12.80
CA GLU A 296 18.92 -1.11 14.12
C GLU A 296 17.38 -1.20 14.09
N ARG A 297 16.79 -1.50 12.91
CA ARG A 297 15.36 -1.47 12.64
C ARG A 297 14.50 -2.15 13.70
N ASP A 298 14.83 -3.37 14.13
CA ASP A 298 13.99 -4.12 15.08
C ASP A 298 14.05 -3.51 16.49
N SER A 299 15.24 -3.12 16.96
CA SER A 299 15.40 -2.41 18.24
C SER A 299 14.72 -1.04 18.24
N LEU A 300 14.84 -0.32 17.13
CA LEU A 300 14.15 0.95 16.91
C LEU A 300 12.63 0.77 16.94
N LEU A 301 12.11 -0.24 16.25
CA LEU A 301 10.68 -0.53 16.23
C LEU A 301 10.15 -0.82 17.64
N GLU A 302 10.83 -1.66 18.42
CA GLU A 302 10.46 -1.93 19.81
C GLU A 302 10.46 -0.67 20.68
N PHE A 303 11.48 0.17 20.51
CA PHE A 303 11.56 1.43 21.25
C PHE A 303 10.43 2.40 20.87
N LEU A 304 10.12 2.53 19.59
CA LEU A 304 9.01 3.35 19.08
C LEU A 304 7.67 2.86 19.63
N VAL A 305 7.43 1.54 19.63
CA VAL A 305 6.20 0.94 20.20
C VAL A 305 6.06 1.22 21.70
N ARG A 306 7.15 1.14 22.48
CA ARG A 306 7.16 1.49 23.91
C ARG A 306 6.87 2.97 24.16
N ASN A 307 7.05 3.81 23.16
CA ASN A 307 6.74 5.23 23.18
C ASN A 307 5.47 5.58 22.38
N ASP A 308 4.53 4.64 22.22
CA ASP A 308 3.26 4.80 21.52
C ASP A 308 3.36 5.29 20.06
N VAL A 309 4.46 4.97 19.37
CA VAL A 309 4.63 5.19 17.94
C VAL A 309 4.62 3.84 17.21
N TYR A 310 3.51 3.55 16.53
CA TYR A 310 3.24 2.25 15.89
C TYR A 310 3.57 2.29 14.40
N CYS A 311 4.72 1.77 14.05
CA CYS A 311 5.27 1.77 12.71
C CYS A 311 4.95 0.48 11.94
N ASN A 312 5.01 0.55 10.62
CA ASN A 312 4.85 -0.60 9.75
C ASN A 312 6.20 -1.05 9.18
N VAL A 313 6.43 -2.37 9.18
CA VAL A 313 7.52 -2.98 8.41
C VAL A 313 6.98 -3.35 7.03
N HIS A 314 7.40 -2.67 5.99
CA HIS A 314 7.02 -2.91 4.60
C HIS A 314 8.24 -3.38 3.78
N TRP A 315 8.54 -4.67 3.67
CA TRP A 315 7.90 -5.88 4.16
C TRP A 315 8.95 -6.85 4.69
N ARG A 316 8.56 -7.82 5.51
CA ARG A 316 9.32 -9.05 5.70
C ARG A 316 9.02 -9.92 4.48
N ILE A 317 10.00 -10.07 3.58
CA ILE A 317 9.82 -10.82 2.33
C ILE A 317 10.04 -12.31 2.53
N SER A 318 9.56 -13.14 1.59
CA SER A 318 9.70 -14.60 1.66
C SER A 318 11.13 -15.06 1.33
N ASP A 319 11.48 -16.30 1.77
CA ASP A 319 12.78 -16.92 1.46
C ASP A 319 13.06 -16.99 -0.05
N ALA A 320 12.01 -17.19 -0.86
CA ALA A 320 12.14 -17.19 -2.32
C ALA A 320 12.57 -15.81 -2.85
N CYS A 321 12.04 -14.72 -2.29
CA CYS A 321 12.45 -13.36 -2.62
C CYS A 321 13.88 -13.07 -2.14
N ILE A 322 14.23 -13.47 -0.92
CA ILE A 322 15.57 -13.33 -0.35
C ILE A 322 16.60 -14.04 -1.22
N SER A 323 16.31 -15.26 -1.64
CA SER A 323 17.20 -16.06 -2.50
C SER A 323 17.35 -15.47 -3.90
N ALA A 324 16.33 -14.77 -4.39
CA ALA A 324 16.34 -14.15 -5.72
C ALA A 324 17.16 -12.86 -5.77
N ASP A 325 17.23 -12.11 -4.63
CA ASP A 325 17.81 -10.77 -4.62
C ASP A 325 18.38 -10.38 -3.24
N PRO A 326 19.73 -10.35 -3.09
CA PRO A 326 20.36 -9.88 -1.86
C PRO A 326 20.07 -8.41 -1.51
N VAL A 327 19.79 -7.56 -2.49
CA VAL A 327 19.44 -6.15 -2.26
C VAL A 327 18.05 -6.07 -1.61
N ALA A 328 17.08 -6.81 -2.11
CA ALA A 328 15.75 -6.90 -1.51
C ALA A 328 15.81 -7.46 -0.07
N ALA A 329 16.67 -8.45 0.17
CA ALA A 329 16.90 -9.00 1.51
C ALA A 329 17.41 -7.90 2.47
N GLN A 330 18.46 -7.16 2.08
CA GLN A 330 19.02 -6.08 2.89
C GLN A 330 17.99 -4.98 3.19
N ILE A 331 17.18 -4.59 2.20
CA ILE A 331 16.10 -3.61 2.39
C ILE A 331 15.08 -4.16 3.39
N SER A 332 14.63 -5.41 3.23
CA SER A 332 13.66 -6.06 4.12
C SER A 332 14.11 -6.09 5.60
N GLU A 333 15.41 -6.22 5.84
CA GLU A 333 15.98 -6.22 7.18
C GLU A 333 16.05 -4.83 7.82
N SER A 334 16.17 -3.77 7.01
CA SER A 334 16.44 -2.42 7.50
C SER A 334 15.25 -1.45 7.39
N ILE A 335 14.22 -1.77 6.61
CA ILE A 335 13.13 -0.83 6.30
C ILE A 335 12.11 -0.68 7.43
N LEU A 336 11.70 0.56 7.68
CA LEU A 336 10.65 0.92 8.62
C LEU A 336 9.85 2.11 8.07
N THR A 337 8.52 2.06 8.17
CA THR A 337 7.66 3.17 7.78
C THR A 337 7.00 3.79 9.01
N ILE A 338 7.40 5.00 9.33
CA ILE A 338 6.87 5.80 10.43
C ILE A 338 5.62 6.55 9.95
N PRO A 339 4.51 6.54 10.70
CA PRO A 339 3.29 7.25 10.32
C PRO A 339 3.51 8.76 10.26
N CYS A 340 3.12 9.37 9.13
CA CYS A 340 3.07 10.83 8.96
C CYS A 340 1.79 11.25 8.21
N ASP A 341 0.71 10.49 8.41
CA ASP A 341 -0.53 10.63 7.67
C ASP A 341 -1.37 11.84 8.12
N GLN A 342 -2.52 12.01 7.47
CA GLN A 342 -3.39 13.18 7.66
C GLN A 342 -3.97 13.36 9.07
N ARG A 343 -3.87 12.36 9.94
CA ARG A 343 -4.34 12.45 11.34
C ARG A 343 -3.47 13.36 12.21
N TYR A 344 -2.24 13.65 11.77
CA TYR A 344 -1.21 14.28 12.59
C TYR A 344 -0.86 15.68 12.10
N SER A 345 -0.35 16.48 13.03
CA SER A 345 0.19 17.83 12.82
C SER A 345 1.70 17.84 13.11
N GLU A 346 2.34 18.99 12.96
CA GLU A 346 3.74 19.19 13.34
C GLU A 346 4.02 18.79 14.79
N LYS A 347 3.07 19.02 15.70
CA LYS A 347 3.20 18.64 17.12
C LYS A 347 3.43 17.14 17.31
N GLU A 348 2.71 16.31 16.56
CA GLU A 348 2.90 14.85 16.59
C GLU A 348 4.22 14.45 15.90
N MET A 349 4.61 15.18 14.86
CA MET A 349 5.91 14.96 14.19
C MET A 349 7.08 15.35 15.10
N ASP A 350 7.00 16.44 15.86
CA ASP A 350 7.99 16.79 16.89
C ASP A 350 8.15 15.68 17.93
N TYR A 351 7.03 15.08 18.36
CA TYR A 351 7.10 13.95 19.28
C TYR A 351 7.83 12.75 18.67
N VAL A 352 7.58 12.44 17.40
CA VAL A 352 8.31 11.37 16.67
C VAL A 352 9.81 11.68 16.66
N ILE A 353 10.20 12.90 16.32
CA ILE A 353 11.61 13.33 16.28
C ILE A 353 12.26 13.15 17.66
N GLN A 354 11.64 13.64 18.72
CA GLN A 354 12.13 13.48 20.09
C GLN A 354 12.28 12.01 20.52
N VAL A 355 11.39 11.11 20.05
CA VAL A 355 11.51 9.67 20.33
C VAL A 355 12.70 9.09 19.57
N LEU A 356 12.90 9.49 18.31
CA LEU A 356 14.06 9.05 17.50
C LEU A 356 15.39 9.54 18.11
N GLU A 357 15.47 10.80 18.51
CA GLU A 357 16.65 11.39 19.19
C GLU A 357 16.98 10.64 20.49
N ARG A 358 15.97 10.36 21.32
CA ARG A 358 16.17 9.60 22.57
C ARG A 358 16.68 8.18 22.35
N PHE A 359 16.34 7.55 21.21
CA PHE A 359 16.84 6.21 20.90
C PHE A 359 18.35 6.19 20.69
N TRP A 360 18.91 7.19 20.02
CA TRP A 360 20.34 7.29 19.76
C TRP A 360 21.10 8.19 20.73
N GLY A 361 20.42 8.85 21.68
CA GLY A 361 21.05 9.71 22.69
C GLY A 361 21.59 11.02 22.12
N THR A 362 20.92 11.55 21.10
CA THR A 362 21.27 12.81 20.41
C THR A 362 20.32 13.95 20.75
#